data_def7f99d718e37b593ec97efb7b53988
#
_entry.id   def7f99d718e37b593ec97efb7b53988
#
_cell.length_a   1.000
_cell.length_b   1.000
_cell.length_c   1.000
_cell.angle_alpha   90.00
_cell.angle_beta   90.00
_cell.angle_gamma   90.00
#
_symmetry.space_group_name_H-M   'P 1'
#
loop_
_entity.id
_entity.type
_entity.pdbx_description
1 polymer ?
#
loop_
_entity_poly.entity_id
_entity_poly.type
_entity_poly.pdbx_seq_one_letter_code
_entity_poly.pdbx_strand_id
1 'polypeptide(L)'
;VIRTLLGLIPAARRGAFRRYLVLAVLSVLLRAAGVVLLVPLVGALFGADPAGALPWLGALAVATAAGWAVDAVVGRLGFELGFSVLDHAQHDVAEHLTQVRLSWLDSEHTQTARQAIAATGPDLVGLVGYLLTPLLGAVLLPIAVALALLPIAWPLGVAALAGVPVLLGALWATGRITRRADHAAADANTALTERIVEFA
;
A
#
# COMPACT_ATOMS: atom_id res chain seq x y z
N VAL A 1 11.71 -4.05 -0.11
CA VAL A 1 10.76 -3.03 -0.58
C VAL A 1 10.76 -1.81 0.35
N ILE A 2 10.47 -1.94 1.66
CA ILE A 2 10.42 -0.79 2.60
C ILE A 2 11.79 -0.09 2.73
N ARG A 3 12.89 -0.84 2.78
CA ARG A 3 14.24 -0.28 2.85
C ARG A 3 14.63 0.48 1.57
N THR A 4 14.21 -0.02 0.42
CA THR A 4 14.46 0.62 -0.88
C THR A 4 13.63 1.91 -1.03
N LEU A 5 12.36 1.87 -0.61
CA LEU A 5 11.50 3.06 -0.58
C LEU A 5 12.01 4.13 0.39
N LEU A 6 12.53 3.75 1.56
CA LEU A 6 13.17 4.68 2.51
C LEU A 6 14.42 5.36 1.94
N GLY A 7 15.15 4.67 1.05
CA GLY A 7 16.31 5.25 0.34
C GLY A 7 15.93 6.26 -0.74
N LEU A 8 14.74 6.12 -1.33
CA LEU A 8 14.21 7.03 -2.36
C LEU A 8 13.55 8.30 -1.79
N ILE A 9 13.24 8.31 -0.47
CA ILE A 9 12.58 9.47 0.15
C ILE A 9 13.64 10.48 0.60
N PRO A 10 13.59 11.73 0.10
CA PRO A 10 14.50 12.79 0.53
C PRO A 10 14.47 12.98 2.05
N ALA A 11 15.64 13.26 2.65
CA ALA A 11 15.78 13.43 4.09
C ALA A 11 14.82 14.49 4.67
N ALA A 12 14.52 15.53 3.89
CA ALA A 12 13.58 16.61 4.22
C ALA A 12 12.12 16.11 4.37
N ARG A 13 11.73 15.00 3.74
CA ARG A 13 10.36 14.46 3.76
C ARG A 13 10.15 13.26 4.69
N ARG A 14 11.17 12.83 5.43
CA ARG A 14 11.07 11.72 6.41
C ARG A 14 10.00 11.98 7.47
N GLY A 15 9.78 13.23 7.83
CA GLY A 15 8.70 13.62 8.76
C GLY A 15 7.30 13.36 8.20
N ALA A 16 7.08 13.68 6.92
CA ALA A 16 5.81 13.41 6.24
C ALA A 16 5.55 11.91 6.10
N PHE A 17 6.57 11.14 5.75
CA PHE A 17 6.47 9.68 5.68
C PHE A 17 6.15 9.04 7.04
N ARG A 18 6.77 9.54 8.12
CA ARG A 18 6.45 9.06 9.48
C ARG A 18 5.02 9.39 9.88
N ARG A 19 4.53 10.59 9.56
CA ARG A 19 3.12 10.96 9.77
C ARG A 19 2.17 10.07 8.98
N TYR A 20 2.48 9.81 7.71
CA TYR A 20 1.73 8.89 6.87
C TYR A 20 1.64 7.49 7.50
N LEU A 21 2.78 6.91 7.95
CA LEU A 21 2.80 5.58 8.59
C LEU A 21 1.98 5.56 9.88
N VAL A 22 2.11 6.57 10.74
CA VAL A 22 1.33 6.65 11.99
C VAL A 22 -0.16 6.72 11.71
N LEU A 23 -0.57 7.54 10.75
CA LEU A 23 -1.99 7.66 10.37
C LEU A 23 -2.50 6.39 9.68
N ALA A 24 -1.69 5.72 8.86
CA ALA A 24 -2.04 4.44 8.26
C ALA A 24 -2.26 3.35 9.32
N VAL A 25 -1.39 3.27 10.33
CA VAL A 25 -1.58 2.36 11.47
C VAL A 25 -2.82 2.74 12.27
N LEU A 26 -3.06 4.01 12.52
CA LEU A 26 -4.26 4.49 13.21
C LEU A 26 -5.54 4.12 12.45
N SER A 27 -5.56 4.26 11.12
CA SER A 27 -6.67 3.83 10.28
C SER A 27 -6.96 2.33 10.46
N VAL A 28 -5.91 1.51 10.43
CA VAL A 28 -6.05 0.05 10.64
C VAL A 28 -6.61 -0.27 12.03
N LEU A 29 -6.13 0.43 13.07
CA LEU A 29 -6.62 0.25 14.43
C LEU A 29 -8.10 0.64 14.57
N LEU A 30 -8.52 1.73 13.93
CA LEU A 30 -9.93 2.14 13.92
C LEU A 30 -10.83 1.12 13.20
N ARG A 31 -10.36 0.55 12.09
CA ARG A 31 -11.07 -0.53 11.39
C ARG A 31 -11.16 -1.80 12.25
N ALA A 32 -10.05 -2.18 12.91
CA ALA A 32 -10.04 -3.31 13.84
C ALA A 32 -10.99 -3.07 15.01
N ALA A 33 -11.01 -1.87 15.59
CA ALA A 33 -11.96 -1.50 16.65
C ALA A 33 -13.41 -1.61 16.15
N GLY A 34 -13.72 -1.17 14.93
CA GLY A 34 -15.03 -1.34 14.33
C GLY A 34 -15.47 -2.80 14.25
N VAL A 35 -14.57 -3.70 13.82
CA VAL A 35 -14.86 -5.15 13.78
C VAL A 35 -15.10 -5.71 15.18
N VAL A 36 -14.30 -5.32 16.16
CA VAL A 36 -14.42 -5.80 17.55
C VAL A 36 -15.68 -5.28 18.23
N LEU A 37 -16.10 -4.04 17.96
CA LEU A 37 -17.33 -3.44 18.46
C LEU A 37 -18.60 -4.19 17.99
N LEU A 38 -18.52 -4.93 16.89
CA LEU A 38 -19.64 -5.78 16.46
C LEU A 38 -19.95 -6.88 17.47
N VAL A 39 -18.97 -7.38 18.21
CA VAL A 39 -19.19 -8.47 19.18
C VAL A 39 -20.17 -8.05 20.29
N PRO A 40 -19.91 -6.96 21.06
CA PRO A 40 -20.85 -6.51 22.08
C PRO A 40 -22.15 -5.97 21.47
N LEU A 41 -22.11 -5.36 20.29
CA LEU A 41 -23.31 -4.87 19.59
C LEU A 41 -24.28 -6.01 19.28
N VAL A 42 -23.78 -7.10 18.67
CA VAL A 42 -24.57 -8.28 18.35
C VAL A 42 -25.07 -8.94 19.63
N GLY A 43 -24.19 -9.07 20.65
CA GLY A 43 -24.58 -9.61 21.96
C GLY A 43 -25.72 -8.83 22.63
N ALA A 44 -25.68 -7.49 22.55
CA ALA A 44 -26.74 -6.64 23.08
C ALA A 44 -28.03 -6.71 22.24
N LEU A 45 -27.93 -6.78 20.91
CA LEU A 45 -29.06 -6.80 19.99
C LEU A 45 -29.90 -8.08 20.14
N PHE A 46 -29.23 -9.23 20.38
CA PHE A 46 -29.88 -10.53 20.58
C PHE A 46 -30.00 -10.90 22.05
N GLY A 47 -29.68 -10.01 22.97
CA GLY A 47 -29.83 -10.16 24.40
C GLY A 47 -31.26 -9.86 24.89
N ALA A 48 -31.45 -9.88 26.21
CA ALA A 48 -32.74 -9.62 26.85
C ALA A 48 -33.20 -8.16 26.76
N ASP A 49 -32.28 -7.21 26.57
CA ASP A 49 -32.55 -5.78 26.43
C ASP A 49 -31.90 -5.20 25.16
N PRO A 50 -32.65 -5.12 24.03
CA PRO A 50 -32.14 -4.55 22.79
C PRO A 50 -31.80 -3.04 22.87
N ALA A 51 -32.34 -2.31 23.85
CA ALA A 51 -32.02 -0.90 24.04
C ALA A 51 -30.55 -0.68 24.44
N GLY A 52 -29.92 -1.66 25.09
CA GLY A 52 -28.50 -1.68 25.39
C GLY A 52 -27.59 -1.75 24.17
N ALA A 53 -28.12 -1.97 22.96
CA ALA A 53 -27.35 -1.93 21.71
C ALA A 53 -27.05 -0.50 21.22
N LEU A 54 -27.85 0.51 21.60
CA LEU A 54 -27.71 1.90 21.15
C LEU A 54 -26.31 2.51 21.40
N PRO A 55 -25.71 2.41 22.59
CA PRO A 55 -24.38 2.96 22.82
C PRO A 55 -23.29 2.28 21.97
N TRP A 56 -23.42 0.97 21.71
CA TRP A 56 -22.48 0.24 20.84
C TRP A 56 -22.62 0.63 19.38
N LEU A 57 -23.87 0.86 18.94
CA LEU A 57 -24.13 1.39 17.61
C LEU A 57 -23.53 2.80 17.43
N GLY A 58 -23.68 3.67 18.44
CA GLY A 58 -23.06 4.99 18.45
C GLY A 58 -21.53 4.91 18.41
N ALA A 59 -20.93 4.04 19.22
CA ALA A 59 -19.48 3.83 19.21
C ALA A 59 -18.98 3.32 17.85
N LEU A 60 -19.71 2.39 17.23
CA LEU A 60 -19.38 1.88 15.90
C LEU A 60 -19.48 2.98 14.83
N ALA A 61 -20.52 3.80 14.87
CA ALA A 61 -20.69 4.91 13.95
C ALA A 61 -19.54 5.94 14.07
N VAL A 62 -19.16 6.28 15.30
CA VAL A 62 -18.04 7.20 15.57
C VAL A 62 -16.71 6.59 15.09
N ALA A 63 -16.45 5.32 15.39
CA ALA A 63 -15.23 4.64 14.96
C ALA A 63 -15.14 4.58 13.42
N THR A 64 -16.26 4.31 12.74
CA THR A 64 -16.31 4.27 11.27
C THR A 64 -16.10 5.65 10.66
N ALA A 65 -16.77 6.68 11.19
CA ALA A 65 -16.61 8.05 10.70
C ALA A 65 -15.18 8.56 10.92
N ALA A 66 -14.60 8.29 12.09
CA ALA A 66 -13.18 8.60 12.37
C ALA A 66 -12.24 7.84 11.44
N GLY A 67 -12.52 6.56 11.15
CA GLY A 67 -11.77 5.75 10.19
C GLY A 67 -11.77 6.39 8.80
N TRP A 68 -12.93 6.80 8.29
CA TRP A 68 -13.03 7.47 6.98
C TRP A 68 -12.29 8.82 6.93
N ALA A 69 -12.36 9.60 8.01
CA ALA A 69 -11.64 10.86 8.09
C ALA A 69 -10.12 10.64 8.06
N VAL A 70 -9.62 9.65 8.81
CA VAL A 70 -8.20 9.29 8.81
C VAL A 70 -7.78 8.72 7.44
N ASP A 71 -8.60 7.87 6.80
CA ASP A 71 -8.32 7.32 5.48
C ASP A 71 -8.22 8.41 4.41
N ALA A 72 -9.07 9.43 4.47
CA ALA A 72 -9.01 10.56 3.55
C ALA A 72 -7.68 11.34 3.69
N VAL A 73 -7.21 11.51 4.92
CA VAL A 73 -5.90 12.16 5.20
C VAL A 73 -4.74 11.27 4.73
N VAL A 74 -4.79 9.97 5.02
CA VAL A 74 -3.78 9.00 4.58
C VAL A 74 -3.68 8.97 3.05
N GLY A 75 -4.82 8.96 2.37
CA GLY A 75 -4.86 9.00 0.90
C GLY A 75 -4.17 10.26 0.35
N ARG A 76 -4.50 11.44 0.87
CA ARG A 76 -3.86 12.70 0.46
C ARG A 76 -2.35 12.68 0.68
N LEU A 77 -1.90 12.29 1.87
CA LEU A 77 -0.47 12.18 2.19
C LEU A 77 0.24 11.15 1.32
N GLY A 78 -0.42 10.04 0.99
CA GLY A 78 0.11 9.02 0.09
C GLY A 78 0.38 9.56 -1.31
N PHE A 79 -0.56 10.33 -1.87
CA PHE A 79 -0.37 11.00 -3.17
C PHE A 79 0.71 12.08 -3.11
N GLU A 80 0.73 12.93 -2.08
CA GLU A 80 1.76 13.94 -1.91
C GLU A 80 3.17 13.32 -1.84
N LEU A 81 3.32 12.21 -1.14
CA LEU A 81 4.56 11.44 -1.09
C LEU A 81 4.90 10.83 -2.45
N GLY A 82 3.93 10.27 -3.16
CA GLY A 82 4.12 9.73 -4.51
C GLY A 82 4.61 10.78 -5.49
N PHE A 83 3.96 11.95 -5.53
CA PHE A 83 4.40 13.08 -6.36
C PHE A 83 5.80 13.57 -5.98
N SER A 84 6.14 13.58 -4.68
CA SER A 84 7.48 14.01 -4.26
C SER A 84 8.58 13.01 -4.66
N VAL A 85 8.28 11.72 -4.72
CA VAL A 85 9.20 10.70 -5.23
C VAL A 85 9.40 10.85 -6.72
N LEU A 86 8.33 11.13 -7.47
CA LEU A 86 8.39 11.38 -8.91
C LEU A 86 9.23 12.62 -9.22
N ASP A 87 8.98 13.74 -8.53
CA ASP A 87 9.71 15.00 -8.71
C ASP A 87 11.22 14.80 -8.45
N HIS A 88 11.55 14.08 -7.38
CA HIS A 88 12.94 13.76 -7.07
C HIS A 88 13.59 12.85 -8.12
N ALA A 89 12.88 11.82 -8.57
CA ALA A 89 13.38 10.93 -9.61
C ALA A 89 13.61 11.67 -10.95
N GLN A 90 12.69 12.60 -11.30
CA GLN A 90 12.87 13.43 -12.49
C GLN A 90 14.07 14.38 -12.38
N HIS A 91 14.28 14.96 -11.19
CA HIS A 91 15.42 15.84 -10.94
C HIS A 91 16.74 15.07 -11.00
N ASP A 92 16.81 13.90 -10.37
CA ASP A 92 17.99 13.03 -10.39
C ASP A 92 18.35 12.59 -11.82
N VAL A 93 17.33 12.22 -12.62
CA VAL A 93 17.56 11.88 -14.04
C VAL A 93 18.07 13.09 -14.82
N ALA A 94 17.49 14.27 -14.62
CA ALA A 94 17.94 15.48 -15.27
C ALA A 94 19.39 15.83 -14.90
N GLU A 95 19.75 15.71 -13.61
CA GLU A 95 21.12 15.94 -13.14
C GLU A 95 22.12 14.94 -13.73
N HIS A 96 21.76 13.65 -13.78
CA HIS A 96 22.60 12.64 -14.42
C HIS A 96 22.78 12.87 -15.91
N LEU A 97 21.74 13.32 -16.62
CA LEU A 97 21.83 13.65 -18.05
C LEU A 97 22.80 14.79 -18.32
N THR A 98 22.98 15.73 -17.40
CA THR A 98 23.97 16.82 -17.56
C THR A 98 25.43 16.36 -17.41
N GLN A 99 25.65 15.21 -16.78
CA GLN A 99 26.98 14.62 -16.55
C GLN A 99 27.37 13.62 -17.65
N VAL A 100 26.43 13.22 -18.51
CA VAL A 100 26.69 12.28 -19.62
C VAL A 100 27.34 13.01 -20.81
N ARG A 101 28.28 12.34 -21.47
CA ARG A 101 28.94 12.88 -22.66
C ARG A 101 27.91 13.17 -23.77
N LEU A 102 28.04 14.29 -24.45
CA LEU A 102 27.18 14.70 -25.56
C LEU A 102 27.05 13.62 -26.66
N SER A 103 28.09 12.78 -26.85
CA SER A 103 28.07 11.68 -27.81
C SER A 103 27.11 10.53 -27.43
N TRP A 104 26.63 10.47 -26.16
CA TRP A 104 25.66 9.51 -25.72
C TRP A 104 24.21 10.03 -25.87
N LEU A 105 24.03 11.33 -25.98
CA LEU A 105 22.74 11.99 -26.21
C LEU A 105 22.31 11.89 -27.70
N ASP A 106 22.44 10.68 -28.26
CA ASP A 106 21.91 10.41 -29.59
C ASP A 106 20.36 10.39 -29.54
N SER A 107 19.72 10.64 -30.68
CA SER A 107 18.25 10.77 -30.77
C SER A 107 17.50 9.57 -30.18
N GLU A 108 18.04 8.39 -30.35
CA GLU A 108 17.47 7.13 -29.88
C GLU A 108 17.48 7.01 -28.34
N HIS A 109 18.60 7.28 -27.69
CA HIS A 109 18.74 7.23 -26.24
C HIS A 109 17.93 8.32 -25.54
N THR A 110 17.88 9.53 -26.13
CA THR A 110 17.06 10.63 -25.60
C THR A 110 15.57 10.32 -25.68
N GLN A 111 15.12 9.67 -26.75
CA GLN A 111 13.72 9.28 -26.91
C GLN A 111 13.34 8.16 -25.92
N THR A 112 14.20 7.17 -25.75
CA THR A 112 14.03 6.09 -24.77
C THR A 112 13.98 6.63 -23.34
N ALA A 113 14.86 7.56 -22.97
CA ALA A 113 14.84 8.19 -21.65
C ALA A 113 13.56 9.00 -21.40
N ARG A 114 13.11 9.79 -22.39
CA ARG A 114 11.84 10.53 -22.32
C ARG A 114 10.65 9.59 -22.17
N GLN A 115 10.61 8.51 -22.93
CA GLN A 115 9.54 7.54 -22.89
C GLN A 115 9.52 6.79 -21.54
N ALA A 116 10.68 6.41 -21.00
CA ALA A 116 10.79 5.80 -19.68
C ALA A 116 10.25 6.72 -18.58
N ILE A 117 10.62 8.01 -18.59
CA ILE A 117 10.13 8.99 -17.61
C ILE A 117 8.62 9.20 -17.75
N ALA A 118 8.12 9.36 -18.98
CA ALA A 118 6.71 9.59 -19.24
C ALA A 118 5.82 8.39 -18.91
N ALA A 119 6.29 7.17 -19.21
CA ALA A 119 5.54 5.95 -18.94
C ALA A 119 5.60 5.52 -17.45
N THR A 120 6.77 5.66 -16.82
CA THR A 120 7.01 5.16 -15.45
C THR A 120 6.57 6.16 -14.37
N GLY A 121 6.50 7.46 -14.72
CA GLY A 121 6.14 8.52 -13.76
C GLY A 121 4.79 8.31 -13.05
N PRO A 122 3.68 8.13 -13.78
CA PRO A 122 2.37 7.86 -13.18
C PRO A 122 2.33 6.59 -12.33
N ASP A 123 3.07 5.54 -12.75
CA ASP A 123 3.15 4.27 -12.04
C ASP A 123 3.86 4.41 -10.70
N LEU A 124 4.91 5.23 -10.60
CA LEU A 124 5.60 5.52 -9.33
C LEU A 124 4.70 6.24 -8.33
N VAL A 125 3.91 7.20 -8.78
CA VAL A 125 2.94 7.90 -7.93
C VAL A 125 1.86 6.92 -7.46
N GLY A 126 1.35 6.10 -8.38
CA GLY A 126 0.36 5.08 -8.10
C GLY A 126 0.86 4.02 -7.10
N LEU A 127 2.11 3.62 -7.19
CA LEU A 127 2.72 2.62 -6.32
C LEU A 127 2.67 3.05 -4.83
N VAL A 128 2.94 4.31 -4.52
CA VAL A 128 2.85 4.81 -3.14
C VAL A 128 1.40 5.03 -2.72
N GLY A 129 0.58 5.67 -3.56
CA GLY A 129 -0.79 6.03 -3.22
C GLY A 129 -1.74 4.83 -3.16
N TYR A 130 -1.63 3.90 -4.12
CA TYR A 130 -2.59 2.79 -4.26
C TYR A 130 -2.09 1.44 -3.74
N LEU A 131 -0.78 1.20 -3.66
CA LEU A 131 -0.26 -0.10 -3.22
C LEU A 131 0.16 -0.12 -1.75
N LEU A 132 0.83 0.92 -1.27
CA LEU A 132 1.43 0.89 0.06
C LEU A 132 0.37 0.86 1.16
N THR A 133 -0.70 1.66 1.03
CA THR A 133 -1.79 1.72 2.02
C THR A 133 -2.55 0.40 2.13
N PRO A 134 -3.06 -0.21 1.03
CA PRO A 134 -3.73 -1.51 1.08
C PRO A 134 -2.81 -2.62 1.56
N LEU A 135 -1.53 -2.62 1.19
CA LEU A 135 -0.57 -3.62 1.62
C LEU A 135 -0.34 -3.58 3.13
N LEU A 136 -0.17 -2.37 3.70
CA LEU A 136 -0.09 -2.19 5.14
C LEU A 136 -1.38 -2.66 5.83
N GLY A 137 -2.54 -2.32 5.28
CA GLY A 137 -3.84 -2.77 5.78
C GLY A 137 -3.98 -4.29 5.75
N ALA A 138 -3.61 -4.92 4.64
CA ALA A 138 -3.71 -6.38 4.48
C ALA A 138 -2.87 -7.18 5.49
N VAL A 139 -1.74 -6.62 5.93
CA VAL A 139 -0.87 -7.27 6.93
C VAL A 139 -1.26 -6.89 8.35
N LEU A 140 -1.50 -5.61 8.62
CA LEU A 140 -1.73 -5.12 9.98
C LEU A 140 -3.14 -5.37 10.49
N LEU A 141 -4.16 -5.34 9.60
CA LEU A 141 -5.55 -5.49 10.03
C LEU A 141 -5.85 -6.87 10.65
N PRO A 142 -5.45 -8.02 10.06
CA PRO A 142 -5.65 -9.31 10.69
C PRO A 142 -4.96 -9.42 12.04
N ILE A 143 -3.76 -8.88 12.17
CA ILE A 143 -3.00 -8.87 13.43
C ILE A 143 -3.72 -8.03 14.48
N ALA A 144 -4.15 -6.81 14.11
CA ALA A 144 -4.85 -5.91 15.01
C ALA A 144 -6.18 -6.49 15.49
N VAL A 145 -6.96 -7.10 14.59
CA VAL A 145 -8.23 -7.77 14.95
C VAL A 145 -7.98 -8.97 15.85
N ALA A 146 -6.98 -9.81 15.53
CA ALA A 146 -6.65 -10.98 16.36
C ALA A 146 -6.23 -10.57 17.78
N LEU A 147 -5.38 -9.54 17.92
CA LEU A 147 -4.95 -9.01 19.22
C LEU A 147 -6.11 -8.40 19.99
N ALA A 148 -7.01 -7.69 19.32
CA ALA A 148 -8.15 -7.04 19.97
C ALA A 148 -9.24 -8.05 20.40
N LEU A 149 -9.31 -9.21 19.77
CA LEU A 149 -10.21 -10.32 20.18
C LEU A 149 -9.70 -11.11 21.38
N LEU A 150 -8.40 -11.09 21.68
CA LEU A 150 -7.83 -11.85 22.79
C LEU A 150 -8.52 -11.59 24.16
N PRO A 151 -8.81 -10.34 24.58
CA PRO A 151 -9.47 -10.08 25.85
C PRO A 151 -10.97 -10.43 25.87
N ILE A 152 -11.61 -10.53 24.70
CA ILE A 152 -13.05 -10.78 24.58
C ILE A 152 -13.33 -12.27 24.44
N ALA A 153 -12.59 -12.94 23.55
CA ALA A 153 -12.73 -14.36 23.24
C ALA A 153 -11.36 -14.95 22.89
N TRP A 154 -10.58 -15.29 23.92
CA TRP A 154 -9.21 -15.77 23.75
C TRP A 154 -9.05 -16.92 22.74
N PRO A 155 -9.99 -17.93 22.64
CA PRO A 155 -9.84 -19.00 21.65
C PRO A 155 -9.95 -18.47 20.21
N LEU A 156 -10.83 -17.49 19.97
CA LEU A 156 -10.97 -16.83 18.66
C LEU A 156 -9.76 -15.96 18.32
N GLY A 157 -9.24 -15.23 19.30
CA GLY A 157 -8.01 -14.43 19.13
C GLY A 157 -6.81 -15.28 18.78
N VAL A 158 -6.62 -16.42 19.47
CA VAL A 158 -5.52 -17.36 19.17
C VAL A 158 -5.72 -18.02 17.80
N ALA A 159 -6.93 -18.45 17.46
CA ALA A 159 -7.22 -19.01 16.13
C ALA A 159 -6.97 -18.01 15.01
N ALA A 160 -7.37 -16.74 15.19
CA ALA A 160 -7.10 -15.66 14.25
C ALA A 160 -5.60 -15.39 14.11
N LEU A 161 -4.84 -15.36 15.23
CA LEU A 161 -3.39 -15.21 15.22
C LEU A 161 -2.70 -16.37 14.50
N ALA A 162 -3.16 -17.60 14.65
CA ALA A 162 -2.66 -18.75 13.91
C ALA A 162 -2.96 -18.68 12.41
N GLY A 163 -4.05 -18.00 12.02
CA GLY A 163 -4.39 -17.73 10.63
C GLY A 163 -3.47 -16.71 9.95
N VAL A 164 -2.85 -15.78 10.70
CA VAL A 164 -1.99 -14.73 10.16
C VAL A 164 -0.80 -15.30 9.35
N PRO A 165 0.00 -16.25 9.86
CA PRO A 165 1.11 -16.80 9.10
C PRO A 165 0.66 -17.57 7.84
N VAL A 166 -0.52 -18.19 7.87
CA VAL A 166 -1.11 -18.84 6.69
C VAL A 166 -1.45 -17.80 5.62
N LEU A 167 -2.06 -16.69 6.02
CA LEU A 167 -2.41 -15.57 5.14
C LEU A 167 -1.16 -14.92 4.54
N LEU A 168 -0.15 -14.65 5.37
CA LEU A 168 1.14 -14.10 4.92
C LEU A 168 1.88 -15.06 3.99
N GLY A 169 1.82 -16.37 4.28
CA GLY A 169 2.38 -17.42 3.42
C GLY A 169 1.68 -17.49 2.06
N ALA A 170 0.36 -17.37 2.03
CA ALA A 170 -0.42 -17.32 0.79
C ALA A 170 -0.07 -16.07 -0.03
N LEU A 171 0.00 -14.89 0.59
CA LEU A 171 0.42 -13.65 -0.07
C LEU A 171 1.85 -13.75 -0.63
N TRP A 172 2.77 -14.35 0.12
CA TRP A 172 4.15 -14.56 -0.35
C TRP A 172 4.20 -15.53 -1.54
N ALA A 173 3.44 -16.62 -1.48
CA ALA A 173 3.35 -17.60 -2.57
C ALA A 173 2.76 -16.99 -3.83
N THR A 174 1.66 -16.22 -3.71
CA THR A 174 1.04 -15.49 -4.81
C THR A 174 2.02 -14.49 -5.43
N GLY A 175 2.71 -13.68 -4.62
CA GLY A 175 3.70 -12.74 -5.11
C GLY A 175 4.89 -13.40 -5.83
N ARG A 176 5.23 -14.64 -5.48
CA ARG A 176 6.26 -15.41 -6.17
C ARG A 176 5.78 -15.94 -7.53
N ILE A 177 4.51 -16.33 -7.63
CA ILE A 177 3.90 -16.79 -8.89
C ILE A 177 3.76 -15.61 -9.84
N THR A 178 3.25 -14.46 -9.37
CA THR A 178 3.11 -13.24 -10.17
C THR A 178 4.45 -12.79 -10.76
N ARG A 179 5.52 -12.76 -9.98
CA ARG A 179 6.86 -12.40 -10.49
C ARG A 179 7.33 -13.33 -11.61
N ARG A 180 7.04 -14.63 -11.53
CA ARG A 180 7.39 -15.56 -12.61
C ARG A 180 6.58 -15.29 -13.88
N ALA A 181 5.30 -14.98 -13.73
CA ALA A 181 4.44 -14.61 -14.84
C ALA A 181 4.88 -13.28 -15.49
N ASP A 182 5.26 -12.28 -14.67
CA ASP A 182 5.78 -11.00 -15.16
C ASP A 182 7.09 -11.17 -15.96
N HIS A 183 8.02 -12.01 -15.48
CA HIS A 183 9.24 -12.32 -16.23
C HIS A 183 8.93 -13.02 -17.57
N ALA A 184 8.03 -14.01 -17.57
CA ALA A 184 7.63 -14.68 -18.79
C ALA A 184 6.92 -13.74 -19.79
N ALA A 185 6.11 -12.81 -19.28
CA ALA A 185 5.46 -11.78 -20.10
C ALA A 185 6.47 -10.78 -20.67
N ALA A 186 7.46 -10.36 -19.89
CA ALA A 186 8.53 -9.48 -20.35
C ALA A 186 9.38 -10.14 -21.45
N ASP A 187 9.76 -11.41 -21.26
CA ASP A 187 10.51 -12.18 -22.25
C ASP A 187 9.71 -12.33 -23.56
N ALA A 188 8.41 -12.61 -23.47
CA ALA A 188 7.52 -12.71 -24.62
C ALA A 188 7.36 -11.37 -25.36
N ASN A 189 7.25 -10.25 -24.64
CA ASN A 189 7.18 -8.92 -25.24
C ASN A 189 8.49 -8.54 -25.95
N THR A 190 9.63 -8.87 -25.37
CA THR A 190 10.94 -8.64 -26.02
C THR A 190 11.06 -9.43 -27.32
N ALA A 191 10.70 -10.72 -27.29
CA ALA A 191 10.70 -11.57 -28.47
C ALA A 191 9.73 -11.08 -29.57
N LEU A 192 8.58 -10.52 -29.18
CA LEU A 192 7.61 -9.91 -30.10
C LEU A 192 8.19 -8.66 -30.76
N THR A 193 8.83 -7.81 -29.98
CA THR A 193 9.46 -6.57 -30.48
C THR A 193 10.59 -6.87 -31.45
N GLU A 194 11.44 -7.87 -31.15
CA GLU A 194 12.51 -8.31 -32.06
C GLU A 194 11.93 -8.83 -33.39
N ARG A 195 10.87 -9.62 -33.37
CA ARG A 195 10.23 -10.11 -34.58
C ARG A 195 9.58 -9.00 -35.41
N ILE A 196 8.96 -8.00 -34.77
CA ILE A 196 8.37 -6.86 -35.50
C ILE A 196 9.46 -6.06 -36.23
N VAL A 197 10.62 -5.87 -35.58
CA VAL A 197 11.76 -5.17 -36.19
C VAL A 197 12.38 -5.99 -37.35
N GLU A 198 12.35 -7.32 -37.27
CA GLU A 198 12.88 -8.20 -38.33
C GLU A 198 11.98 -8.22 -39.58
N PHE A 199 10.67 -7.93 -39.44
CA PHE A 199 9.69 -7.90 -40.54
C PHE A 199 9.41 -6.48 -41.11
N ALA A 200 9.98 -5.44 -40.51
CA ALA A 200 9.85 -4.03 -40.97
C ALA A 200 11.02 -3.60 -41.86
#